data_b8953698a70ed91f308c63b65005c055
#
_entry.id   b8953698a70ed91f308c63b65005c055
#
_cell.length_a   1.000
_cell.length_b   1.000
_cell.length_c   1.000
_cell.angle_alpha   90.00
_cell.angle_beta   90.00
_cell.angle_gamma   90.00
#
_symmetry.space_group_name_H-M   'P 1'
#
loop_
_entity.id
_entity.type
_entity.pdbx_description
1 polymer ?
#
loop_
_entity_poly.entity_id
_entity_poly.type
_entity_poly.pdbx_seq_one_letter_code
_entity_poly.pdbx_strand_id
1 'polypeptide(L)'
;DINAQNKHPEWPQVEFEVEVYKLHHIIEKYDIKHIDFLKIDTEGNDYNIIKGYDFRVRPKLIKIESEHLHHNTDKEEFKQYVINELQYAVHEEERDWWLFNKQT
;
A
#
# COMPACT_ATOMS: atom_id res chain seq x y z
N ASP A 1 13.16 7.98 8.11
CA ASP A 1 12.89 8.91 9.18
C ASP A 1 11.52 9.56 9.04
N ILE A 2 10.73 9.45 10.07
CA ILE A 2 9.42 10.06 10.06
C ILE A 2 9.57 11.54 10.32
N ASN A 3 9.07 12.31 9.40
CA ASN A 3 9.09 13.74 9.54
C ASN A 3 8.01 14.14 10.55
N ALA A 4 8.43 14.50 11.75
CA ALA A 4 7.49 14.83 12.82
C ALA A 4 6.58 16.00 12.45
N GLN A 5 7.05 16.88 11.57
CA GLN A 5 6.26 18.04 11.15
C GLN A 5 5.05 17.66 10.32
N ASN A 6 5.08 16.47 9.71
CA ASN A 6 3.99 16.01 8.89
C ASN A 6 3.05 15.09 9.63
N LYS A 7 3.27 14.86 10.89
CA LYS A 7 2.39 14.02 11.68
C LYS A 7 1.11 14.75 12.02
N HIS A 8 0.02 14.07 11.78
CA HIS A 8 -1.27 14.53 12.25
C HIS A 8 -1.46 13.96 13.64
N PRO A 9 -1.69 14.79 14.67
CA PRO A 9 -1.69 14.30 16.06
C PRO A 9 -2.78 13.26 16.35
N GLU A 10 -3.87 13.27 15.59
CA GLU A 10 -4.98 12.34 15.81
C GLU A 10 -4.84 11.04 15.03
N TRP A 11 -3.89 10.98 14.12
CA TRP A 11 -3.76 9.83 13.25
C TRP A 11 -2.45 9.12 13.54
N PRO A 12 -2.51 7.85 13.90
CA PRO A 12 -1.26 7.10 13.98
C PRO A 12 -0.66 7.01 12.59
N GLN A 13 0.59 7.40 12.47
CA GLN A 13 1.30 7.32 11.22
C GLN A 13 2.40 6.29 11.38
N VAL A 14 2.37 5.30 10.51
CA VAL A 14 3.39 4.29 10.47
C VAL A 14 3.98 4.34 9.07
N GLU A 15 5.28 4.58 9.01
CA GLU A 15 5.99 4.58 7.75
C GLU A 15 7.12 3.58 7.85
N PHE A 16 7.14 2.61 6.95
CA PHE A 16 8.15 1.59 6.99
C PHE A 16 8.36 1.01 5.60
N GLU A 17 9.60 0.64 5.32
CA GLU A 17 9.92 -0.14 4.15
C GLU A 17 9.89 -1.59 4.58
N VAL A 18 8.93 -2.34 4.08
CA VAL A 18 8.74 -3.66 4.63
C VAL A 18 8.57 -4.69 3.56
N GLU A 19 9.00 -5.85 3.89
CA GLU A 19 8.51 -7.07 3.28
C GLU A 19 7.17 -7.39 3.93
N VAL A 20 6.37 -8.16 3.24
CA VAL A 20 5.00 -8.40 3.65
C VAL A 20 4.88 -9.02 5.03
N TYR A 21 5.83 -9.89 5.39
CA TYR A 21 5.76 -10.52 6.71
C TYR A 21 5.96 -9.50 7.83
N LYS A 22 6.71 -8.43 7.56
CA LYS A 22 6.90 -7.38 8.55
C LYS A 22 5.63 -6.58 8.74
N LEU A 23 4.89 -6.35 7.65
CA LEU A 23 3.61 -5.68 7.75
C LEU A 23 2.64 -6.49 8.61
N HIS A 24 2.55 -7.80 8.35
CA HIS A 24 1.72 -8.68 9.17
C HIS A 24 2.14 -8.64 10.64
N HIS A 25 3.44 -8.67 10.88
CA HIS A 25 3.97 -8.65 12.24
C HIS A 25 3.59 -7.36 12.96
N ILE A 26 3.71 -6.23 12.27
CA ILE A 26 3.38 -4.93 12.86
C ILE A 26 1.89 -4.84 13.16
N ILE A 27 1.07 -5.31 12.24
CA ILE A 27 -0.37 -5.30 12.44
C ILE A 27 -0.74 -6.12 13.68
N GLU A 28 -0.14 -7.28 13.84
CA GLU A 28 -0.41 -8.13 14.99
C GLU A 28 0.15 -7.55 16.28
N LYS A 29 1.38 -7.08 16.22
CA LYS A 29 2.06 -6.59 17.42
C LYS A 29 1.32 -5.39 18.04
N TYR A 30 0.83 -4.51 17.20
CA TYR A 30 0.17 -3.29 17.68
C TYR A 30 -1.34 -3.37 17.60
N ASP A 31 -1.88 -4.55 17.29
CA ASP A 31 -3.33 -4.77 17.21
C ASP A 31 -4.02 -3.73 16.32
N ILE A 32 -3.45 -3.51 15.15
CA ILE A 32 -3.96 -2.51 14.23
C ILE A 32 -5.26 -3.02 13.62
N LYS A 33 -6.33 -2.25 13.76
CA LYS A 33 -7.65 -2.62 13.26
C LYS A 33 -8.06 -1.82 12.04
N HIS A 34 -7.44 -0.66 11.84
CA HIS A 34 -7.78 0.23 10.74
C HIS A 34 -6.51 0.79 10.13
N ILE A 35 -6.51 0.90 8.81
CA ILE A 35 -5.46 1.60 8.08
C ILE A 35 -6.17 2.58 7.17
N ASP A 36 -6.02 3.86 7.44
CA ASP A 36 -6.62 4.87 6.58
C ASP A 36 -5.78 5.09 5.33
N PHE A 37 -4.47 5.07 5.47
CA PHE A 37 -3.57 5.33 4.37
C PHE A 37 -2.32 4.47 4.50
N LEU A 38 -2.03 3.73 3.45
CA LEU A 38 -0.81 2.93 3.36
C LEU A 38 0.00 3.41 2.16
N LYS A 39 1.20 3.90 2.43
CA LYS A 39 2.12 4.26 1.37
C LYS A 39 3.16 3.18 1.24
N ILE A 40 3.33 2.67 0.04
CA ILE A 40 4.33 1.66 -0.26
C ILE A 40 5.39 2.31 -1.13
N ASP A 41 6.62 2.25 -0.66
CA ASP A 41 7.75 2.90 -1.32
C ASP A 41 8.93 1.95 -1.25
N THR A 42 8.93 0.95 -2.12
CA THR A 42 9.94 -0.11 -2.11
C THR A 42 10.83 -0.06 -3.32
N GLU A 43 10.77 1.03 -4.06
CA GLU A 43 11.60 1.25 -5.23
C GLU A 43 11.48 0.12 -6.25
N GLY A 44 10.24 -0.26 -6.54
CA GLY A 44 9.95 -1.21 -7.60
C GLY A 44 9.43 -2.57 -7.16
N ASN A 45 9.40 -2.82 -5.86
CA ASN A 45 8.94 -4.11 -5.36
C ASN A 45 7.47 -4.07 -4.89
N ASP A 46 6.76 -3.00 -5.24
CA ASP A 46 5.44 -2.75 -4.67
C ASP A 46 4.43 -3.84 -5.04
N TYR A 47 4.51 -4.36 -6.26
CA TYR A 47 3.58 -5.40 -6.68
C TYR A 47 3.74 -6.66 -5.82
N ASN A 48 4.98 -7.05 -5.53
CA ASN A 48 5.22 -8.23 -4.70
C ASN A 48 4.70 -8.03 -3.28
N ILE A 49 4.85 -6.83 -2.75
CA ILE A 49 4.33 -6.50 -1.43
C ILE A 49 2.80 -6.62 -1.43
N ILE A 50 2.15 -6.06 -2.42
CA ILE A 50 0.69 -6.09 -2.53
C ILE A 50 0.20 -7.54 -2.69
N LYS A 51 0.86 -8.33 -3.54
CA LYS A 51 0.44 -9.71 -3.74
C LYS A 51 0.61 -10.57 -2.50
N GLY A 52 1.62 -10.27 -1.72
CA GLY A 52 1.90 -11.08 -0.53
C GLY A 52 1.08 -10.70 0.68
N TYR A 53 0.52 -9.50 0.70
CA TYR A 53 -0.30 -9.08 1.83
C TYR A 53 -1.70 -9.68 1.72
N ASP A 54 -2.18 -10.28 2.79
CA ASP A 54 -3.48 -10.96 2.78
C ASP A 54 -4.66 -10.02 3.01
N PHE A 55 -4.38 -8.72 3.17
CA PHE A 55 -5.40 -7.70 3.37
C PHE A 55 -6.32 -7.99 4.55
N ARG A 56 -5.76 -8.57 5.61
CA ARG A 56 -6.50 -8.80 6.85
C ARG A 56 -7.03 -7.50 7.45
N VAL A 57 -6.31 -6.42 7.22
CA VAL A 57 -6.79 -5.07 7.48
C VAL A 57 -6.70 -4.34 6.16
N ARG A 58 -7.84 -3.95 5.63
CA ARG A 58 -7.88 -3.33 4.30
C ARG A 58 -7.64 -1.84 4.43
N PRO A 59 -6.54 -1.32 3.88
CA PRO A 59 -6.35 0.13 3.85
C PRO A 59 -7.45 0.80 3.03
N LYS A 60 -7.86 1.97 3.45
CA LYS A 60 -8.83 2.75 2.68
C LYS A 60 -8.20 3.33 1.43
N LEU A 61 -6.94 3.71 1.54
CA LEU A 61 -6.20 4.33 0.44
C LEU A 61 -4.78 3.78 0.45
N ILE A 62 -4.31 3.37 -0.72
CA ILE A 62 -2.92 2.92 -0.90
C ILE A 62 -2.29 3.77 -1.98
N LYS A 63 -1.10 4.25 -1.72
CA LYS A 63 -0.29 4.94 -2.72
C LYS A 63 0.92 4.11 -3.05
N ILE A 64 1.15 3.90 -4.35
CA ILE A 64 2.37 3.26 -4.81
C ILE A 64 3.05 4.15 -5.84
N GLU A 65 4.35 4.00 -5.99
CA GLU A 65 5.09 4.77 -6.98
C GLU A 65 5.26 3.92 -8.24
N SER A 66 4.43 4.18 -9.24
CA SER A 66 4.46 3.41 -10.47
C SER A 66 5.71 3.69 -11.29
N GLU A 67 6.30 4.86 -11.10
CA GLU A 67 7.51 5.23 -11.82
C GLU A 67 8.67 4.28 -11.52
N HIS A 68 8.72 3.78 -10.29
CA HIS A 68 9.82 2.94 -9.82
C HIS A 68 9.54 1.44 -9.91
N LEU A 69 8.40 1.05 -10.49
CA LEU A 69 8.15 -0.37 -10.68
C LEU A 69 9.21 -0.96 -11.60
N HIS A 70 9.66 -2.15 -11.24
CA HIS A 70 10.65 -2.83 -12.07
C HIS A 70 10.19 -2.92 -13.51
N HIS A 71 11.10 -2.73 -14.45
CA HIS A 71 10.75 -2.78 -15.86
C HIS A 71 10.19 -4.14 -16.30
N ASN A 72 10.44 -5.19 -15.53
CA ASN A 72 9.87 -6.49 -15.80
C ASN A 72 8.55 -6.72 -15.06
N THR A 73 8.06 -5.71 -14.35
CA THR A 73 6.73 -5.79 -13.75
C THR A 73 5.69 -5.56 -14.84
N ASP A 74 4.75 -6.47 -14.94
CA ASP A 74 3.63 -6.27 -15.84
C ASP A 74 2.63 -5.35 -15.16
N LYS A 75 2.66 -4.07 -15.54
CA LYS A 75 1.81 -3.07 -14.90
C LYS A 75 0.33 -3.33 -15.17
N GLU A 76 0.00 -3.85 -16.33
CA GLU A 76 -1.38 -4.16 -16.64
C GLU A 76 -1.88 -5.33 -15.77
N GLU A 77 -1.07 -6.36 -15.64
CA GLU A 77 -1.40 -7.48 -14.75
C GLU A 77 -1.57 -7.00 -13.32
N PHE A 78 -0.67 -6.15 -12.85
CA PHE A 78 -0.75 -5.58 -11.51
C PHE A 78 -2.06 -4.82 -11.33
N LYS A 79 -2.39 -3.97 -12.30
CA LYS A 79 -3.62 -3.20 -12.23
C LYS A 79 -4.84 -4.10 -12.19
N GLN A 80 -4.86 -5.13 -13.04
CA GLN A 80 -6.00 -6.05 -13.07
C GLN A 80 -6.13 -6.82 -11.77
N TYR A 81 -5.00 -7.20 -11.17
CA TYR A 81 -5.03 -7.86 -9.87
C TYR A 81 -5.66 -6.95 -8.82
N VAL A 82 -5.25 -5.69 -8.78
CA VAL A 82 -5.78 -4.72 -7.82
C VAL A 82 -7.27 -4.52 -8.01
N ILE A 83 -7.70 -4.38 -9.26
CA ILE A 83 -9.11 -4.09 -9.55
C ILE A 83 -9.98 -5.32 -9.30
N ASN A 84 -9.57 -6.48 -9.81
CA ASN A 84 -10.44 -7.65 -9.83
C ASN A 84 -10.31 -8.52 -8.59
N GLU A 85 -9.09 -8.69 -8.10
CA GLU A 85 -8.88 -9.57 -6.94
C GLU A 85 -9.02 -8.80 -5.64
N LEU A 86 -8.45 -7.62 -5.56
CA LEU A 86 -8.46 -6.84 -4.32
C LEU A 86 -9.65 -5.91 -4.23
N GLN A 87 -10.29 -5.61 -5.34
CA GLN A 87 -11.47 -4.75 -5.38
C GLN A 87 -11.16 -3.32 -4.93
N TYR A 88 -10.11 -2.77 -5.50
CA TYR A 88 -9.73 -1.39 -5.35
C TYR A 88 -9.91 -0.67 -6.68
N ALA A 89 -10.29 0.59 -6.62
CA ALA A 89 -10.28 1.45 -7.79
C ALA A 89 -8.87 2.03 -7.94
N VAL A 90 -8.40 2.15 -9.17
CA VAL A 90 -7.07 2.67 -9.43
C VAL A 90 -7.19 4.03 -10.09
N HIS A 91 -6.56 5.02 -9.51
CA HIS A 91 -6.39 6.33 -10.12
C HIS A 91 -4.93 6.50 -10.47
N GLU A 92 -4.63 6.65 -11.76
CA GLU A 92 -3.25 6.73 -12.21
C GLU A 92 -2.87 8.19 -12.40
N GLU A 93 -1.76 8.55 -11.80
CA GLU A 93 -1.10 9.82 -12.08
C GLU A 93 0.26 9.54 -12.69
N GLU A 94 0.97 10.58 -13.07
CA GLU A 94 2.18 10.43 -13.85
C GLU A 94 3.20 9.48 -13.19
N ARG A 95 3.34 9.61 -11.88
CA ARG A 95 4.34 8.83 -11.14
C ARG A 95 3.76 7.91 -10.11
N ASP A 96 2.48 8.05 -9.82
CA ASP A 96 1.86 7.37 -8.69
C ASP A 96 0.57 6.73 -9.10
N TRP A 97 0.27 5.63 -8.45
CA TRP A 97 -1.07 5.07 -8.49
C TRP A 97 -1.69 5.23 -7.12
N TRP A 98 -2.94 5.66 -7.11
CA TRP A 98 -3.73 5.77 -5.90
C TRP A 98 -4.80 4.70 -5.95
N LEU A 99 -4.81 3.84 -4.94
CA LEU A 99 -5.73 2.71 -4.89
C LEU A 99 -6.77 2.99 -3.82
N PHE A 100 -8.03 3.03 -4.22
CA PHE A 100 -9.14 3.35 -3.31
C PHE A 100 -9.93 2.08 -3.03
N ASN A 101 -10.12 1.77 -1.75
CA ASN A 101 -10.89 0.62 -1.35
C ASN A 101 -12.36 0.81 -1.75
N LYS A 102 -12.89 -0.13 -2.52
CA LYS A 102 -14.28 -0.09 -2.95
C LYS A 102 -15.22 -0.83 -2.03
N GLN A 103 -14.68 -1.58 -1.10
CA GLN A 103 -15.49 -2.30 -0.11
C GLN A 103 -15.69 -1.41 1.10
N THR A 104 -16.90 -1.35 1.60
CA THR A 104 -17.20 -0.54 2.78
C THR A 104 -17.70 -1.41 3.91
#